data_0821c972881f5c7c8aefb1ed05f1ff16
#
_entry.id   0821c972881f5c7c8aefb1ed05f1ff16
#
_cell.length_a   1.000
_cell.length_b   1.000
_cell.length_c   1.000
_cell.angle_alpha   90.00
_cell.angle_beta   90.00
_cell.angle_gamma   90.00
#
_symmetry.space_group_name_H-M   'P 1'
#
loop_
_entity.id
_entity.type
_entity.pdbx_description
1 polymer ?
#
loop_
_entity_poly.entity_id
_entity_poly.type
_entity_poly.pdbx_seq_one_letter_code
_entity_poly.pdbx_strand_id
1 'polypeptide(L)'
;MFRAIDAEAWKKAESNPIVLLNILSYDRLLELSKDKKFMKQLDAIYADFRAYMDEPKDPKKPSVAYYSMEYGLTHVLKIYSGGLGVLAGDYLKEASDCNVDMTAIGFLYRYGYFTQTLSPEGQQIAKYEAQNFSNLPISQVKEADRKSVV
;
A
#
# COMPACT_ATOMS: atom_id res chain seq x y z
N MET A 1 7.13 7.65 11.58
CA MET A 1 6.88 9.00 11.00
C MET A 1 5.40 9.36 10.97
N PHE A 2 4.52 8.70 10.22
CA PHE A 2 3.08 9.08 10.06
C PHE A 2 2.33 9.30 11.37
N ARG A 3 2.45 8.40 12.35
CA ARG A 3 1.82 8.57 13.67
C ARG A 3 2.26 9.85 14.41
N ALA A 4 3.47 10.34 14.14
CA ALA A 4 4.00 11.55 14.78
C ALA A 4 3.48 12.86 14.13
N ILE A 5 2.88 12.77 12.96
CA ILE A 5 2.23 13.91 12.29
C ILE A 5 1.00 14.35 13.08
N ASP A 6 0.10 13.38 13.34
CA ASP A 6 -1.12 13.55 14.12
C ASP A 6 -1.59 12.17 14.58
N ALA A 7 -1.52 11.89 15.89
CA ALA A 7 -1.83 10.58 16.44
C ALA A 7 -3.32 10.23 16.36
N GLU A 8 -4.20 11.22 16.51
CA GLU A 8 -5.65 11.03 16.42
C GLU A 8 -6.09 10.81 14.98
N ALA A 9 -5.57 11.61 14.05
CA ALA A 9 -5.82 11.41 12.63
C ALA A 9 -5.27 10.05 12.15
N TRP A 10 -4.08 9.64 12.63
CA TRP A 10 -3.51 8.32 12.32
C TRP A 10 -4.38 7.16 12.78
N LYS A 11 -4.98 7.26 13.99
CA LYS A 11 -5.93 6.29 14.50
C LYS A 11 -7.21 6.24 13.66
N LYS A 12 -7.77 7.42 13.32
CA LYS A 12 -8.95 7.53 12.44
C LYS A 12 -8.70 6.98 11.04
N ALA A 13 -7.49 7.12 10.53
CA ALA A 13 -7.06 6.57 9.26
C ALA A 13 -6.77 5.06 9.29
N GLU A 14 -6.96 4.38 10.42
CA GLU A 14 -6.69 2.96 10.59
C GLU A 14 -5.28 2.55 10.11
N SER A 15 -4.31 3.42 10.38
CA SER A 15 -2.91 3.26 9.94
C SER A 15 -2.72 3.27 8.40
N ASN A 16 -3.67 3.81 7.66
CA ASN A 16 -3.55 4.02 6.22
C ASN A 16 -2.95 5.42 5.94
N PRO A 17 -1.73 5.52 5.37
CA PRO A 17 -1.07 6.80 5.14
C PRO A 17 -1.80 7.67 4.10
N ILE A 18 -2.47 7.09 3.11
CA ILE A 18 -3.23 7.83 2.10
C ILE A 18 -4.44 8.50 2.75
N VAL A 19 -5.20 7.75 3.55
CA VAL A 19 -6.34 8.31 4.30
C VAL A 19 -5.87 9.37 5.27
N LEU A 20 -4.75 9.15 5.99
CA LEU A 20 -4.17 10.18 6.87
C LEU A 20 -3.92 11.49 6.10
N LEU A 21 -3.22 11.42 4.97
CA LEU A 21 -2.90 12.63 4.19
C LEU A 21 -4.16 13.34 3.67
N ASN A 22 -5.22 12.58 3.34
CA ASN A 22 -6.49 13.14 2.88
C ASN A 22 -7.29 13.85 3.98
N ILE A 23 -7.14 13.45 5.25
CA ILE A 23 -7.87 14.06 6.39
C ILE A 23 -7.10 15.15 7.12
N LEU A 24 -5.80 15.31 6.85
CA LEU A 24 -5.00 16.39 7.41
C LEU A 24 -5.43 17.74 6.83
N SER A 25 -5.52 18.75 7.72
CA SER A 25 -5.77 20.12 7.28
C SER A 25 -4.55 20.71 6.56
N TYR A 26 -4.81 21.65 5.65
CA TYR A 26 -3.76 22.42 4.98
C TYR A 26 -2.85 23.15 5.99
N ASP A 27 -3.42 23.75 7.04
CA ASP A 27 -2.66 24.45 8.06
C ASP A 27 -1.68 23.53 8.77
N ARG A 28 -2.10 22.30 9.08
CA ARG A 28 -1.21 21.29 9.67
C ARG A 28 -0.06 20.90 8.75
N LEU A 29 -0.31 20.74 7.47
CA LEU A 29 0.75 20.47 6.48
C LEU A 29 1.71 21.66 6.37
N LEU A 30 1.19 22.88 6.41
CA LEU A 30 2.01 24.09 6.38
C LEU A 30 2.88 24.27 7.64
N GLU A 31 2.36 23.91 8.83
CA GLU A 31 3.17 23.86 10.06
C GLU A 31 4.33 22.86 9.93
N LEU A 32 4.04 21.64 9.50
CA LEU A 32 5.04 20.59 9.31
C LEU A 32 6.13 21.00 8.31
N SER A 33 5.76 21.67 7.23
CA SER A 33 6.72 22.15 6.22
C SER A 33 7.70 23.22 6.77
N LYS A 34 7.33 23.91 7.85
CA LYS A 34 8.17 24.90 8.55
C LYS A 34 8.99 24.28 9.68
N ASP A 35 8.66 23.08 10.13
CA ASP A 35 9.41 22.36 11.16
C ASP A 35 10.69 21.76 10.57
N LYS A 36 11.81 22.41 10.83
CA LYS A 36 13.13 21.97 10.33
C LYS A 36 13.53 20.56 10.80
N LYS A 37 13.09 20.14 12.00
CA LYS A 37 13.40 18.80 12.51
C LYS A 37 12.60 17.75 11.76
N PHE A 38 11.32 18.01 11.55
CA PHE A 38 10.43 17.14 10.78
C PHE A 38 10.93 17.03 9.33
N MET A 39 11.24 18.15 8.66
CA MET A 39 11.73 18.16 7.28
C MET A 39 13.05 17.41 7.13
N LYS A 40 14.00 17.60 8.05
CA LYS A 40 15.26 16.83 8.05
C LYS A 40 15.02 15.31 8.16
N GLN A 41 14.06 14.90 9.00
CA GLN A 41 13.69 13.48 9.13
C GLN A 41 13.01 12.96 7.86
N LEU A 42 12.14 13.75 7.25
CA LEU A 42 11.48 13.41 6.00
C LEU A 42 12.50 13.23 4.87
N ASP A 43 13.43 14.16 4.73
CA ASP A 43 14.48 14.11 3.71
C ASP A 43 15.37 12.87 3.88
N ALA A 44 15.73 12.51 5.12
CA ALA A 44 16.52 11.31 5.39
C ALA A 44 15.75 10.03 4.98
N ILE A 45 14.49 9.91 5.38
CA ILE A 45 13.64 8.75 5.01
C ILE A 45 13.45 8.69 3.49
N TYR A 46 13.27 9.84 2.84
CA TYR A 46 13.14 9.89 1.39
C TYR A 46 14.44 9.50 0.67
N ALA A 47 15.60 9.92 1.19
CA ALA A 47 16.89 9.51 0.65
C ALA A 47 17.11 7.99 0.76
N ASP A 48 16.78 7.38 1.91
CA ASP A 48 16.85 5.94 2.11
C ASP A 48 15.91 5.20 1.14
N PHE A 49 14.69 5.70 0.99
CA PHE A 49 13.72 5.15 0.04
C PHE A 49 14.23 5.22 -1.40
N ARG A 50 14.82 6.37 -1.80
CA ARG A 50 15.38 6.51 -3.16
C ARG A 50 16.58 5.60 -3.38
N ALA A 51 17.46 5.47 -2.39
CA ALA A 51 18.60 4.55 -2.47
C ALA A 51 18.14 3.10 -2.70
N TYR A 52 17.10 2.68 -1.98
CA TYR A 52 16.49 1.35 -2.16
C TYR A 52 15.85 1.17 -3.54
N MET A 53 15.05 2.16 -3.99
CA MET A 53 14.30 2.06 -5.25
C MET A 53 15.17 2.21 -6.50
N ASP A 54 16.27 2.98 -6.40
CA ASP A 54 17.15 3.31 -7.53
C ASP A 54 18.33 2.34 -7.67
N GLU A 55 18.43 1.35 -6.79
CA GLU A 55 19.46 0.32 -6.89
C GLU A 55 19.35 -0.43 -8.22
N PRO A 56 20.43 -0.42 -9.04
CA PRO A 56 20.36 -1.02 -10.37
C PRO A 56 20.21 -2.53 -10.29
N LYS A 57 19.35 -3.08 -11.15
CA LYS A 57 19.20 -4.53 -11.27
C LYS A 57 20.43 -5.17 -11.90
N ASP A 58 20.78 -6.37 -11.46
CA ASP A 58 21.88 -7.14 -12.04
C ASP A 58 21.50 -7.64 -13.45
N PRO A 59 22.13 -7.14 -14.52
CA PRO A 59 21.78 -7.51 -15.90
C PRO A 59 22.08 -8.97 -16.25
N LYS A 60 22.79 -9.69 -15.37
CA LYS A 60 23.10 -11.12 -15.57
C LYS A 60 22.01 -12.03 -15.01
N LYS A 61 21.10 -11.48 -14.18
CA LYS A 61 19.97 -12.22 -13.63
C LYS A 61 18.76 -12.12 -14.54
N PRO A 62 17.91 -13.15 -14.60
CA PRO A 62 16.70 -13.10 -15.43
C PRO A 62 15.66 -12.15 -14.84
N SER A 63 14.89 -11.50 -15.72
CA SER A 63 13.63 -10.86 -15.34
C SER A 63 12.55 -11.91 -15.13
N VAL A 64 11.79 -11.80 -14.04
CA VAL A 64 10.78 -12.78 -13.63
C VAL A 64 9.39 -12.15 -13.63
N ALA A 65 8.41 -12.82 -14.24
CA ALA A 65 6.99 -12.48 -14.08
C ALA A 65 6.33 -13.50 -13.14
N TYR A 66 5.77 -13.00 -12.02
CA TYR A 66 5.13 -13.84 -11.00
C TYR A 66 3.62 -13.60 -11.03
N TYR A 67 2.87 -14.63 -11.36
CA TYR A 67 1.41 -14.59 -11.43
C TYR A 67 0.80 -15.25 -10.20
N SER A 68 -0.06 -14.54 -9.49
CA SER A 68 -0.85 -15.08 -8.40
C SER A 68 -2.23 -14.44 -8.35
N MET A 69 -3.22 -15.19 -7.92
CA MET A 69 -4.57 -14.65 -7.68
C MET A 69 -4.63 -13.75 -6.45
N GLU A 70 -3.67 -13.86 -5.53
CA GLU A 70 -3.65 -13.18 -4.25
C GLU A 70 -2.24 -12.70 -3.91
N TYR A 71 -2.13 -11.51 -3.29
CA TYR A 71 -0.89 -11.00 -2.72
C TYR A 71 -1.17 -10.32 -1.38
N GLY A 72 -0.71 -10.90 -0.28
CA GLY A 72 -0.81 -10.36 1.07
C GLY A 72 0.27 -9.30 1.33
N LEU A 73 0.16 -8.12 0.74
CA LEU A 73 1.16 -7.06 0.85
C LEU A 73 0.97 -6.18 2.07
N THR A 74 -0.27 -5.74 2.32
CA THR A 74 -0.64 -4.88 3.43
C THR A 74 -2.11 -5.04 3.79
N HIS A 75 -2.45 -4.74 5.05
CA HIS A 75 -3.83 -4.81 5.54
C HIS A 75 -4.79 -3.83 4.87
N VAL A 76 -4.27 -2.72 4.31
CA VAL A 76 -5.11 -1.72 3.63
C VAL A 76 -5.46 -2.13 2.19
N LEU A 77 -4.73 -3.06 1.58
CA LEU A 77 -4.98 -3.58 0.24
C LEU A 77 -5.55 -5.01 0.35
N LYS A 78 -6.88 -5.11 0.28
CA LYS A 78 -7.62 -6.35 0.54
C LYS A 78 -7.72 -7.22 -0.71
N ILE A 79 -6.59 -7.76 -1.17
CA ILE A 79 -6.48 -8.62 -2.35
C ILE A 79 -6.00 -10.04 -2.03
N TYR A 80 -6.13 -10.46 -0.79
CA TYR A 80 -5.81 -11.83 -0.34
C TYR A 80 -6.74 -12.28 0.77
N SER A 81 -6.82 -13.58 1.01
CA SER A 81 -7.64 -14.15 2.06
C SER A 81 -6.91 -15.14 2.98
N GLY A 82 -5.95 -15.88 2.48
CA GLY A 82 -5.31 -16.95 3.22
C GLY A 82 -3.85 -17.18 2.88
N GLY A 83 -3.36 -18.40 3.13
CA GLY A 83 -1.95 -18.77 3.03
C GLY A 83 -1.32 -18.57 1.65
N LEU A 84 -2.09 -18.77 0.58
CA LEU A 84 -1.63 -18.51 -0.79
C LEU A 84 -1.17 -17.04 -0.94
N GLY A 85 -2.00 -16.11 -0.51
CA GLY A 85 -1.69 -14.68 -0.59
C GLY A 85 -0.59 -14.27 0.36
N VAL A 86 -0.53 -14.83 1.57
CA VAL A 86 0.54 -14.56 2.54
C VAL A 86 1.88 -14.99 1.97
N LEU A 87 2.00 -16.20 1.44
CA LEU A 87 3.22 -16.69 0.82
C LEU A 87 3.64 -15.82 -0.38
N ALA A 88 2.72 -15.52 -1.28
CA ALA A 88 2.98 -14.69 -2.45
C ALA A 88 3.43 -13.26 -2.06
N GLY A 89 2.80 -12.67 -1.05
CA GLY A 89 3.16 -11.35 -0.54
C GLY A 89 4.53 -11.32 0.11
N ASP A 90 4.86 -12.30 0.96
CA ASP A 90 6.16 -12.39 1.62
C ASP A 90 7.27 -12.67 0.61
N TYR A 91 7.01 -13.52 -0.38
CA TYR A 91 7.94 -13.78 -1.47
C TYR A 91 8.26 -12.50 -2.27
N LEU A 92 7.26 -11.67 -2.57
CA LEU A 92 7.48 -10.39 -3.25
C LEU A 92 8.30 -9.40 -2.41
N LYS A 93 8.04 -9.33 -1.11
CA LYS A 93 8.80 -8.46 -0.20
C LYS A 93 10.26 -8.86 -0.16
N GLU A 94 10.54 -10.15 -0.01
CA GLU A 94 11.90 -10.68 -0.02
C GLU A 94 12.59 -10.49 -1.39
N ALA A 95 11.87 -10.71 -2.49
CA ALA A 95 12.40 -10.45 -3.83
C ALA A 95 12.76 -8.97 -4.03
N SER A 96 11.96 -8.05 -3.46
CA SER A 96 12.25 -6.62 -3.45
C SER A 96 13.51 -6.33 -2.64
N ASP A 97 13.63 -6.87 -1.43
CA ASP A 97 14.78 -6.64 -0.53
C ASP A 97 16.08 -7.24 -1.11
N CYS A 98 15.97 -8.32 -1.88
CA CYS A 98 17.09 -8.93 -2.63
C CYS A 98 17.35 -8.29 -3.99
N ASN A 99 16.68 -7.18 -4.31
CA ASN A 99 16.78 -6.47 -5.59
C ASN A 99 16.60 -7.37 -6.83
N VAL A 100 15.69 -8.36 -6.73
CA VAL A 100 15.34 -9.24 -7.87
C VAL A 100 14.56 -8.46 -8.91
N ASP A 101 14.89 -8.62 -10.20
CA ASP A 101 14.10 -8.07 -11.30
C ASP A 101 12.82 -8.89 -11.47
N MET A 102 11.77 -8.55 -10.71
CA MET A 102 10.51 -9.26 -10.68
C MET A 102 9.32 -8.33 -10.85
N THR A 103 8.38 -8.75 -11.71
CA THR A 103 7.07 -8.11 -11.87
C THR A 103 5.98 -9.06 -11.42
N ALA A 104 5.18 -8.65 -10.45
CA ALA A 104 4.02 -9.41 -9.99
C ALA A 104 2.76 -9.00 -10.76
N ILE A 105 1.98 -9.99 -11.19
CA ILE A 105 0.72 -9.79 -11.90
C ILE A 105 -0.39 -10.53 -11.12
N GLY A 106 -1.45 -9.81 -10.78
CA GLY A 106 -2.57 -10.34 -10.01
C GLY A 106 -3.88 -9.61 -10.28
N PHE A 107 -4.90 -9.94 -9.50
CA PHE A 107 -6.21 -9.31 -9.60
C PHE A 107 -6.36 -8.16 -8.59
N LEU A 108 -6.90 -7.05 -9.05
CA LEU A 108 -7.37 -5.97 -8.19
C LEU A 108 -8.86 -6.17 -7.93
N TYR A 109 -9.20 -6.89 -6.86
CA TYR A 109 -10.60 -7.18 -6.51
C TYR A 109 -11.32 -5.91 -6.10
N ARG A 110 -12.47 -5.61 -6.72
CA ARG A 110 -13.35 -4.52 -6.29
C ARG A 110 -13.97 -4.82 -4.93
N TYR A 111 -14.34 -6.07 -4.69
CA TYR A 111 -14.81 -6.58 -3.41
C TYR A 111 -13.70 -7.46 -2.86
N GLY A 112 -13.04 -7.00 -1.80
CA GLY A 112 -12.01 -7.77 -1.11
C GLY A 112 -12.62 -8.93 -0.32
N TYR A 113 -11.82 -9.51 0.59
CA TYR A 113 -12.34 -10.55 1.47
C TYR A 113 -13.49 -10.01 2.32
N PHE A 114 -14.56 -10.77 2.46
CA PHE A 114 -15.76 -10.35 3.20
C PHE A 114 -15.47 -10.21 4.70
N THR A 115 -16.21 -9.31 5.35
CA THR A 115 -16.20 -9.18 6.80
C THR A 115 -17.39 -9.91 7.39
N GLN A 116 -17.22 -10.46 8.60
CA GLN A 116 -18.24 -11.19 9.33
C GLN A 116 -18.68 -10.39 10.56
N THR A 117 -19.99 -10.29 10.75
CA THR A 117 -20.59 -9.75 11.96
C THR A 117 -21.60 -10.75 12.52
N LEU A 118 -21.97 -10.58 13.78
CA LEU A 118 -23.04 -11.36 14.38
C LEU A 118 -24.32 -10.52 14.45
N SER A 119 -25.47 -11.17 14.19
CA SER A 119 -26.77 -10.60 14.50
C SER A 119 -27.04 -10.62 16.02
N PRO A 120 -28.07 -9.91 16.53
CA PRO A 120 -28.47 -10.01 17.92
C PRO A 120 -28.78 -11.44 18.37
N GLU A 121 -29.23 -12.29 17.44
CA GLU A 121 -29.58 -13.71 17.66
C GLU A 121 -28.36 -14.64 17.55
N GLY A 122 -27.15 -14.08 17.33
CA GLY A 122 -25.89 -14.84 17.22
C GLY A 122 -25.66 -15.48 15.85
N GLN A 123 -26.42 -15.11 14.83
CA GLN A 123 -26.23 -15.62 13.45
C GLN A 123 -25.10 -14.83 12.75
N GLN A 124 -24.28 -15.54 11.97
CA GLN A 124 -23.26 -14.93 11.14
C GLN A 124 -23.87 -14.16 9.97
N ILE A 125 -23.45 -12.91 9.82
CA ILE A 125 -23.78 -12.05 8.69
C ILE A 125 -22.51 -11.76 7.90
N ALA A 126 -22.50 -12.12 6.62
CA ALA A 126 -21.41 -11.78 5.70
C ALA A 126 -21.66 -10.40 5.07
N LYS A 127 -20.66 -9.53 5.12
CA LYS A 127 -20.69 -8.20 4.50
C LYS A 127 -19.66 -8.11 3.40
N TYR A 128 -20.09 -7.65 2.23
CA TYR A 128 -19.24 -7.44 1.06
C TYR A 128 -19.16 -5.94 0.78
N GLU A 129 -18.03 -5.34 1.14
CA GLU A 129 -17.81 -3.90 0.96
C GLU A 129 -16.91 -3.65 -0.24
N ALA A 130 -17.34 -2.74 -1.13
CA ALA A 130 -16.51 -2.35 -2.26
C ALA A 130 -15.30 -1.55 -1.78
N GLN A 131 -14.12 -1.87 -2.29
CA GLN A 131 -12.91 -1.11 -2.02
C GLN A 131 -13.00 0.28 -2.65
N ASN A 132 -12.63 1.31 -1.88
CA ASN A 132 -12.44 2.64 -2.41
C ASN A 132 -10.98 2.80 -2.87
N PHE A 133 -10.73 2.63 -4.16
CA PHE A 133 -9.39 2.64 -4.72
C PHE A 133 -8.65 3.97 -4.54
N SER A 134 -9.37 5.10 -4.40
CA SER A 134 -8.73 6.40 -4.13
C SER A 134 -8.10 6.50 -2.72
N ASN A 135 -8.49 5.61 -1.81
CA ASN A 135 -7.94 5.53 -0.46
C ASN A 135 -6.82 4.46 -0.33
N LEU A 136 -6.44 3.85 -1.43
CA LEU A 136 -5.42 2.79 -1.44
C LEU A 136 -4.07 3.33 -1.96
N PRO A 137 -2.95 2.77 -1.50
CA PRO A 137 -1.61 3.13 -1.96
C PRO A 137 -1.29 2.49 -3.33
N ILE A 138 -2.15 2.74 -4.30
CA ILE A 138 -2.03 2.25 -5.67
C ILE A 138 -2.19 3.41 -6.65
N SER A 139 -1.61 3.28 -7.83
CA SER A 139 -1.76 4.25 -8.92
C SER A 139 -2.14 3.55 -10.20
N GLN A 140 -3.00 4.21 -10.96
CA GLN A 140 -3.37 3.74 -12.28
C GLN A 140 -2.19 3.90 -13.25
N VAL A 141 -1.83 2.82 -13.93
CA VAL A 141 -0.85 2.87 -15.02
C VAL A 141 -1.46 3.63 -16.21
N LYS A 142 -0.71 4.56 -16.76
CA LYS A 142 -1.10 5.36 -17.91
C LYS A 142 -0.04 5.25 -19.00
N GLU A 143 -0.45 5.28 -20.24
CA GLU A 143 0.44 5.43 -21.37
C GLU A 143 1.06 6.83 -21.42
N ALA A 144 2.06 7.04 -22.29
CA ALA A 144 2.74 8.32 -22.45
C ALA A 144 1.79 9.47 -22.82
N ASP A 145 0.67 9.18 -23.50
CA ASP A 145 -0.40 10.13 -23.86
C ASP A 145 -1.41 10.39 -22.71
N ARG A 146 -1.14 9.87 -21.50
CA ARG A 146 -1.98 9.95 -20.30
C ARG A 146 -3.33 9.21 -20.38
N LYS A 147 -3.54 8.38 -21.39
CA LYS A 147 -4.70 7.50 -21.43
C LYS A 147 -4.50 6.30 -20.51
N SER A 148 -5.60 5.78 -19.97
CA SER A 148 -5.57 4.57 -19.17
C SER A 148 -5.23 3.37 -20.06
N VAL A 149 -4.34 2.51 -19.57
CA VAL A 149 -4.23 1.16 -20.11
C VAL A 149 -5.45 0.39 -19.62
N VAL A 150 -6.24 -0.16 -20.53
CA VAL A 150 -7.45 -0.94 -20.22
C VAL A 150 -7.06 -2.34 -19.80
#